data_d53711ebd35950e2ba031a8de6279d89
#
_entry.id   d53711ebd35950e2ba031a8de6279d89
#
_cell.length_a   1.000
_cell.length_b   1.000
_cell.length_c   1.000
_cell.angle_alpha   90.00
_cell.angle_beta   90.00
_cell.angle_gamma   90.00
#
_symmetry.space_group_name_H-M   'P 1'
#
loop_
_entity.id
_entity.type
_entity.pdbx_description
1 polymer ?
#
loop_
_entity_poly.entity_id
_entity_poly.type
_entity_poly.pdbx_seq_one_letter_code
_entity_poly.pdbx_strand_id
1 'polypeptide(L)'
;MTNVRIGVMYDRDWAPEELPGFARRAEALGADDLWVVEDLGWNGGVSAAAVALGATERLRVGIGIAPAPLRSPALLAMELATLARVFPGRLVAGIGHGVPEWMAQAGVAPRSPLALLEETITSVRALLRGAQVDLDGREVRLDGIRLVHPPAEVPPVVAGVVRPRSLELSGRVADGTLIAEGHGPGDLDRVRALTAQGGAGPDHTLTVFSFACVGDDPDEVSRTLHPHTEGHGAWLGRPQEEVFTVSGSAREAAGNIGDLAKAGAATVVLRVVGPEPLGQLAAVLEALGRTGSGH
;
A
#
# COMPACT_ATOMS: atom_id res chain seq x y z
N MET A 1 15.45 18.81 -2.57
CA MET A 1 15.08 17.58 -1.85
C MET A 1 13.76 17.09 -2.41
N THR A 2 13.68 15.87 -2.89
CA THR A 2 12.42 15.28 -3.38
C THR A 2 11.48 15.12 -2.19
N ASN A 3 10.25 15.63 -2.31
CA ASN A 3 9.24 15.58 -1.25
C ASN A 3 8.51 14.21 -1.22
N VAL A 4 9.30 13.11 -1.30
CA VAL A 4 8.77 11.75 -1.24
C VAL A 4 8.40 11.40 0.19
N ARG A 5 7.24 10.79 0.41
CA ARG A 5 6.82 10.27 1.72
C ARG A 5 7.50 8.93 2.00
N ILE A 6 7.92 8.73 3.23
CA ILE A 6 8.54 7.48 3.68
C ILE A 6 7.57 6.76 4.60
N GLY A 7 7.14 5.60 4.14
CA GLY A 7 6.32 4.69 4.92
C GLY A 7 7.09 3.46 5.40
N VAL A 8 6.56 2.81 6.41
CA VAL A 8 7.01 1.49 6.85
C VAL A 8 5.84 0.52 6.88
N MET A 9 6.08 -0.72 6.45
CA MET A 9 5.08 -1.77 6.54
C MET A 9 5.16 -2.44 7.92
N TYR A 10 3.98 -2.68 8.53
CA TYR A 10 3.85 -3.64 9.60
C TYR A 10 3.72 -5.03 8.98
N ASP A 11 4.76 -5.86 9.11
CA ASP A 11 4.76 -7.15 8.43
C ASP A 11 3.67 -8.07 8.99
N ARG A 12 3.06 -8.85 8.11
CA ARG A 12 1.96 -9.76 8.45
C ARG A 12 2.34 -10.81 9.49
N ASP A 13 3.62 -11.20 9.52
CA ASP A 13 4.12 -12.25 10.41
C ASP A 13 4.35 -11.76 11.85
N TRP A 14 4.19 -10.46 12.11
CA TRP A 14 4.30 -9.89 13.45
C TRP A 14 2.97 -9.96 14.21
N ALA A 15 3.07 -10.18 15.52
CA ALA A 15 1.90 -10.33 16.38
C ALA A 15 1.07 -9.04 16.45
N PRO A 16 -0.27 -9.10 16.26
CA PRO A 16 -1.12 -7.90 16.20
C PRO A 16 -1.08 -7.06 17.48
N GLU A 17 -0.74 -7.64 18.62
CA GLU A 17 -0.60 -6.96 19.90
C GLU A 17 0.56 -5.95 19.92
N GLU A 18 1.56 -6.13 19.07
CA GLU A 18 2.72 -5.25 18.99
C GLU A 18 2.46 -4.01 18.11
N LEU A 19 1.43 -4.06 17.23
CA LEU A 19 1.12 -2.99 16.29
C LEU A 19 0.97 -1.61 16.94
N PRO A 20 0.25 -1.43 18.07
CA PRO A 20 0.12 -0.09 18.69
C PRO A 20 1.46 0.49 19.13
N GLY A 21 2.35 -0.36 19.67
CA GLY A 21 3.70 0.04 20.10
C GLY A 21 4.59 0.38 18.90
N PHE A 22 4.53 -0.43 17.86
CA PHE A 22 5.26 -0.19 16.62
C PHE A 22 4.83 1.12 15.94
N ALA A 23 3.52 1.35 15.80
CA ALA A 23 2.97 2.55 15.18
C ALA A 23 3.43 3.83 15.91
N ARG A 24 3.35 3.87 17.24
CA ARG A 24 3.85 5.01 18.04
C ARG A 24 5.34 5.26 17.84
N ARG A 25 6.15 4.20 17.80
CA ARG A 25 7.60 4.33 17.58
C ARG A 25 7.92 4.79 16.17
N ALA A 26 7.23 4.27 15.15
CA ALA A 26 7.39 4.72 13.77
C ALA A 26 7.03 6.21 13.62
N GLU A 27 5.95 6.67 14.25
CA GLU A 27 5.57 8.08 14.29
C GLU A 27 6.62 8.95 14.99
N ALA A 28 7.15 8.50 16.12
CA ALA A 28 8.20 9.22 16.87
C ALA A 28 9.50 9.34 16.07
N LEU A 29 9.85 8.35 15.27
CA LEU A 29 11.00 8.37 14.37
C LEU A 29 10.81 9.33 13.17
N GLY A 30 9.58 9.77 12.90
CA GLY A 30 9.29 10.69 11.79
C GLY A 30 8.91 9.98 10.49
N ALA A 31 8.44 8.74 10.55
CA ALA A 31 7.78 8.11 9.40
C ALA A 31 6.55 8.92 8.99
N ASP A 32 6.33 9.05 7.69
CA ASP A 32 5.13 9.72 7.16
C ASP A 32 3.92 8.78 7.18
N ASP A 33 4.14 7.48 6.92
CA ASP A 33 3.08 6.49 6.75
C ASP A 33 3.42 5.18 7.46
N LEU A 34 2.38 4.51 7.96
CA LEU A 34 2.41 3.09 8.31
C LEU A 34 1.47 2.33 7.37
N TRP A 35 1.93 1.21 6.82
CA TRP A 35 1.10 0.38 5.97
C TRP A 35 0.84 -0.97 6.61
N VAL A 36 -0.43 -1.36 6.62
CA VAL A 36 -0.89 -2.68 7.05
C VAL A 36 -1.36 -3.48 5.84
N VAL A 37 -1.22 -4.79 5.89
CA VAL A 37 -1.62 -5.70 4.82
C VAL A 37 -2.79 -6.56 5.26
N GLU A 38 -3.55 -7.09 4.30
CA GLU A 38 -4.63 -8.03 4.56
C GLU A 38 -4.42 -9.29 3.71
N ASP A 39 -3.73 -10.24 4.30
CA ASP A 39 -3.46 -11.55 3.73
C ASP A 39 -4.36 -12.60 4.42
N LEU A 40 -4.89 -13.55 3.65
CA LEU A 40 -5.83 -14.54 4.19
C LEU A 40 -5.17 -15.39 5.28
N GLY A 41 -5.75 -15.38 6.47
CA GLY A 41 -5.25 -16.14 7.63
C GLY A 41 -4.33 -15.34 8.57
N TRP A 42 -3.95 -14.11 8.20
CA TRP A 42 -3.21 -13.16 9.04
C TRP A 42 -4.14 -12.09 9.62
N ASN A 43 -3.61 -10.87 9.77
CA ASN A 43 -4.35 -9.77 10.36
C ASN A 43 -5.39 -9.18 9.38
N GLY A 44 -6.57 -8.81 9.89
CA GLY A 44 -7.55 -8.05 9.10
C GLY A 44 -7.08 -6.62 8.87
N GLY A 45 -6.95 -6.20 7.60
CA GLY A 45 -6.35 -4.91 7.23
C GLY A 45 -7.09 -3.70 7.80
N VAL A 46 -8.43 -3.70 7.75
CA VAL A 46 -9.25 -2.60 8.28
C VAL A 46 -9.14 -2.50 9.80
N SER A 47 -9.15 -3.66 10.50
CA SER A 47 -8.98 -3.70 11.97
C SER A 47 -7.59 -3.23 12.38
N ALA A 48 -6.54 -3.69 11.68
CA ALA A 48 -5.17 -3.26 11.92
C ALA A 48 -5.00 -1.75 11.66
N ALA A 49 -5.60 -1.21 10.58
CA ALA A 49 -5.59 0.22 10.31
C ALA A 49 -6.28 1.01 11.44
N ALA A 50 -7.42 0.54 11.96
CA ALA A 50 -8.11 1.17 13.08
C ALA A 50 -7.23 1.23 14.34
N VAL A 51 -6.52 0.13 14.64
CA VAL A 51 -5.61 0.04 15.79
C VAL A 51 -4.43 1.01 15.62
N ALA A 52 -3.80 1.05 14.46
CA ALA A 52 -2.68 1.94 14.18
C ALA A 52 -3.08 3.42 14.23
N LEU A 53 -4.21 3.78 13.61
CA LEU A 53 -4.77 5.13 13.63
C LEU A 53 -5.11 5.58 15.06
N GLY A 54 -5.73 4.71 15.85
CA GLY A 54 -6.09 5.00 17.25
C GLY A 54 -4.87 5.10 18.18
N ALA A 55 -3.74 4.51 17.82
CA ALA A 55 -2.52 4.54 18.61
C ALA A 55 -1.62 5.75 18.33
N THR A 56 -1.90 6.53 17.26
CA THR A 56 -1.05 7.61 16.74
C THR A 56 -1.85 8.90 16.51
N GLU A 57 -1.17 10.04 16.38
CA GLU A 57 -1.81 11.34 16.24
C GLU A 57 -1.67 11.94 14.83
N ARG A 58 -0.56 11.71 14.15
CA ARG A 58 -0.20 12.33 12.85
C ARG A 58 0.07 11.33 11.75
N LEU A 59 0.49 10.12 12.12
CA LEU A 59 0.89 9.07 11.18
C LEU A 59 -0.27 8.73 10.26
N ARG A 60 -0.05 8.79 8.95
CA ARG A 60 -1.02 8.32 7.98
C ARG A 60 -0.95 6.80 7.88
N VAL A 61 -2.09 6.13 7.81
CA VAL A 61 -2.16 4.67 7.73
C VAL A 61 -2.73 4.25 6.38
N GLY A 62 -2.00 3.41 5.68
CA GLY A 62 -2.42 2.80 4.43
C GLY A 62 -2.82 1.33 4.62
N ILE A 63 -3.84 0.89 3.90
CA ILE A 63 -4.19 -0.52 3.74
C ILE A 63 -3.64 -0.99 2.40
N GLY A 64 -2.70 -1.90 2.39
CA GLY A 64 -2.03 -2.35 1.18
C GLY A 64 -1.96 -3.86 1.01
N ILE A 65 -3.05 -4.48 0.61
CA ILE A 65 -4.34 -4.01 0.09
C ILE A 65 -5.50 -4.73 0.78
N ALA A 66 -6.71 -4.13 0.76
CA ALA A 66 -7.94 -4.87 1.02
C ALA A 66 -8.34 -5.63 -0.24
N PRO A 67 -8.40 -6.98 -0.22
CA PRO A 67 -8.81 -7.76 -1.39
C PRO A 67 -10.28 -7.51 -1.73
N ALA A 68 -10.55 -7.06 -2.96
CA ALA A 68 -11.90 -6.78 -3.43
C ALA A 68 -12.89 -7.95 -3.27
N PRO A 69 -12.47 -9.24 -3.46
CA PRO A 69 -13.40 -10.36 -3.30
C PRO A 69 -13.83 -10.65 -1.86
N LEU A 70 -13.06 -10.23 -0.84
CA LEU A 70 -13.32 -10.65 0.55
C LEU A 70 -14.53 -9.97 1.19
N ARG A 71 -15.01 -8.83 0.66
CA ARG A 71 -16.18 -8.14 1.21
C ARG A 71 -16.94 -7.33 0.16
N SER A 72 -18.24 -7.13 0.42
CA SER A 72 -19.05 -6.24 -0.42
C SER A 72 -18.47 -4.81 -0.45
N PRO A 73 -18.51 -4.13 -1.60
CA PRO A 73 -18.11 -2.72 -1.69
C PRO A 73 -18.87 -1.80 -0.72
N ALA A 74 -20.14 -2.12 -0.42
CA ALA A 74 -20.93 -1.37 0.56
C ALA A 74 -20.33 -1.49 1.97
N LEU A 75 -19.99 -2.72 2.41
CA LEU A 75 -19.37 -2.93 3.71
C LEU A 75 -17.99 -2.27 3.77
N LEU A 76 -17.17 -2.45 2.75
CA LEU A 76 -15.84 -1.81 2.69
C LEU A 76 -15.97 -0.27 2.77
N ALA A 77 -16.92 0.33 2.05
CA ALA A 77 -17.17 1.77 2.12
C ALA A 77 -17.59 2.24 3.51
N MET A 78 -18.44 1.45 4.22
CA MET A 78 -18.83 1.75 5.61
C MET A 78 -17.64 1.73 6.56
N GLU A 79 -16.79 0.72 6.47
CA GLU A 79 -15.57 0.59 7.28
C GLU A 79 -14.61 1.75 7.03
N LEU A 80 -14.31 2.05 5.76
CA LEU A 80 -13.42 3.14 5.37
C LEU A 80 -13.99 4.52 5.76
N ALA A 81 -15.29 4.74 5.59
CA ALA A 81 -15.96 5.98 5.99
C ALA A 81 -15.86 6.20 7.51
N THR A 82 -16.02 5.13 8.30
CA THR A 82 -15.87 5.20 9.76
C THR A 82 -14.45 5.65 10.13
N LEU A 83 -13.42 5.02 9.56
CA LEU A 83 -12.03 5.40 9.82
C LEU A 83 -11.73 6.83 9.37
N ALA A 84 -12.15 7.20 8.16
CA ALA A 84 -11.90 8.54 7.61
C ALA A 84 -12.61 9.66 8.40
N ARG A 85 -13.77 9.37 9.01
CA ARG A 85 -14.46 10.34 9.86
C ARG A 85 -13.84 10.51 11.23
N VAL A 86 -13.35 9.41 11.82
CA VAL A 86 -12.71 9.43 13.15
C VAL A 86 -11.28 9.98 13.04
N PHE A 87 -10.61 9.72 11.91
CA PHE A 87 -9.21 10.10 11.66
C PHE A 87 -9.06 10.83 10.32
N PRO A 88 -9.61 12.06 10.19
CA PRO A 88 -9.62 12.79 8.93
C PRO A 88 -8.21 13.01 8.38
N GLY A 89 -8.04 12.83 7.05
CA GLY A 89 -6.77 13.00 6.33
C GLY A 89 -5.71 11.93 6.57
N ARG A 90 -5.97 10.96 7.44
CA ARG A 90 -4.95 10.00 7.88
C ARG A 90 -5.09 8.58 7.30
N LEU A 91 -6.07 8.33 6.45
CA LEU A 91 -6.31 7.02 5.83
C LEU A 91 -5.96 7.02 4.34
N VAL A 92 -5.34 5.93 3.87
CA VAL A 92 -5.24 5.59 2.44
C VAL A 92 -5.84 4.20 2.23
N ALA A 93 -6.83 4.10 1.34
CA ALA A 93 -7.52 2.85 1.09
C ALA A 93 -6.96 2.16 -0.16
N GLY A 94 -6.08 1.19 0.00
CA GLY A 94 -5.63 0.34 -1.10
C GLY A 94 -6.59 -0.83 -1.32
N ILE A 95 -7.05 -1.01 -2.56
CA ILE A 95 -7.91 -2.12 -2.96
C ILE A 95 -7.24 -2.87 -4.11
N GLY A 96 -7.26 -4.20 -4.07
CA GLY A 96 -6.61 -5.02 -5.10
C GLY A 96 -7.34 -6.33 -5.36
N HIS A 97 -6.77 -7.14 -6.25
CA HIS A 97 -7.36 -8.43 -6.62
C HIS A 97 -7.34 -9.48 -5.50
N GLY A 98 -6.41 -9.34 -4.54
CA GLY A 98 -6.03 -10.43 -3.66
C GLY A 98 -5.23 -11.51 -4.40
N VAL A 99 -4.72 -12.48 -3.66
CA VAL A 99 -4.01 -13.66 -4.20
C VAL A 99 -5.05 -14.66 -4.69
N PRO A 100 -5.02 -15.08 -5.96
CA PRO A 100 -6.07 -15.93 -6.55
C PRO A 100 -6.33 -17.22 -5.78
N GLU A 101 -5.27 -17.87 -5.31
CA GLU A 101 -5.33 -19.12 -4.53
C GLU A 101 -6.07 -18.91 -3.21
N TRP A 102 -5.81 -17.80 -2.52
CA TRP A 102 -6.48 -17.45 -1.27
C TRP A 102 -7.96 -17.10 -1.50
N MET A 103 -8.26 -16.41 -2.59
CA MET A 103 -9.66 -16.11 -2.95
C MET A 103 -10.45 -17.38 -3.25
N ALA A 104 -9.81 -18.36 -3.88
CA ALA A 104 -10.40 -19.68 -4.10
C ALA A 104 -10.60 -20.45 -2.79
N GLN A 105 -9.62 -20.44 -1.88
CA GLN A 105 -9.71 -21.06 -0.56
C GLN A 105 -10.83 -20.45 0.29
N ALA A 106 -11.03 -19.14 0.20
CA ALA A 106 -12.11 -18.44 0.89
C ALA A 106 -13.49 -18.63 0.21
N GLY A 107 -13.55 -19.28 -0.95
CA GLY A 107 -14.81 -19.49 -1.70
C GLY A 107 -15.36 -18.23 -2.37
N VAL A 108 -14.52 -17.22 -2.59
CA VAL A 108 -14.91 -15.89 -3.13
C VAL A 108 -14.20 -15.55 -4.44
N ALA A 109 -13.64 -16.53 -5.12
CA ALA A 109 -12.97 -16.31 -6.40
C ALA A 109 -13.93 -15.71 -7.45
N PRO A 110 -13.65 -14.51 -8.00
CA PRO A 110 -14.55 -13.86 -8.95
C PRO A 110 -14.46 -14.52 -10.33
N ARG A 111 -15.55 -14.45 -11.11
CA ARG A 111 -15.55 -14.87 -12.53
C ARG A 111 -14.70 -13.92 -13.39
N SER A 112 -14.70 -12.64 -13.05
CA SER A 112 -13.93 -11.60 -13.74
C SER A 112 -13.22 -10.70 -12.74
N PRO A 113 -11.97 -11.04 -12.32
CA PRO A 113 -11.23 -10.25 -11.35
C PRO A 113 -11.11 -8.77 -11.72
N LEU A 114 -10.92 -8.48 -13.01
CA LEU A 114 -10.79 -7.09 -13.48
C LEU A 114 -12.12 -6.32 -13.33
N ALA A 115 -13.25 -6.93 -13.69
CA ALA A 115 -14.56 -6.30 -13.51
C ALA A 115 -14.88 -6.10 -12.02
N LEU A 116 -14.63 -7.10 -11.18
CA LEU A 116 -14.83 -6.96 -9.73
C LEU A 116 -14.01 -5.80 -9.16
N LEU A 117 -12.74 -5.68 -9.52
CA LEU A 117 -11.91 -4.59 -9.03
C LEU A 117 -12.42 -3.22 -9.48
N GLU A 118 -12.80 -3.09 -10.77
CA GLU A 118 -13.39 -1.87 -11.32
C GLU A 118 -14.67 -1.47 -10.59
N GLU A 119 -15.62 -2.39 -10.50
CA GLU A 119 -16.92 -2.18 -9.86
C GLU A 119 -16.76 -1.87 -8.36
N THR A 120 -15.82 -2.53 -7.68
CA THR A 120 -15.52 -2.28 -6.26
C THR A 120 -14.95 -0.88 -6.05
N ILE A 121 -13.89 -0.51 -6.76
CA ILE A 121 -13.25 0.81 -6.58
C ILE A 121 -14.23 1.92 -6.93
N THR A 122 -14.96 1.80 -8.04
CA THR A 122 -15.93 2.81 -8.47
C THR A 122 -17.04 2.99 -7.45
N SER A 123 -17.61 1.88 -6.95
CA SER A 123 -18.68 1.91 -5.94
C SER A 123 -18.19 2.51 -4.62
N VAL A 124 -17.04 2.05 -4.12
CA VAL A 124 -16.46 2.56 -2.86
C VAL A 124 -16.20 4.07 -2.95
N ARG A 125 -15.60 4.55 -4.04
CA ARG A 125 -15.33 5.98 -4.24
C ARG A 125 -16.62 6.80 -4.31
N ALA A 126 -17.66 6.29 -4.99
CA ALA A 126 -18.94 6.97 -5.07
C ALA A 126 -19.63 7.06 -3.69
N LEU A 127 -19.66 5.95 -2.95
CA LEU A 127 -20.22 5.88 -1.60
C LEU A 127 -19.50 6.81 -0.63
N LEU A 128 -18.17 6.83 -0.63
CA LEU A 128 -17.37 7.72 0.22
C LEU A 128 -17.62 9.21 -0.08
N ARG A 129 -17.98 9.55 -1.33
CA ARG A 129 -18.41 10.91 -1.72
C ARG A 129 -19.87 11.23 -1.39
N GLY A 130 -20.59 10.31 -0.75
CA GLY A 130 -21.98 10.47 -0.34
C GLY A 130 -23.00 10.24 -1.46
N ALA A 131 -22.58 9.72 -2.61
CA ALA A 131 -23.51 9.36 -3.67
C ALA A 131 -24.36 8.15 -3.29
N GLN A 132 -25.58 8.08 -3.81
CA GLN A 132 -26.33 6.83 -3.87
C GLN A 132 -25.78 5.99 -5.02
N VAL A 133 -25.63 4.70 -4.81
CA VAL A 133 -25.11 3.76 -5.80
C VAL A 133 -26.15 2.70 -6.10
N ASP A 134 -26.54 2.65 -7.38
CA ASP A 134 -27.33 1.62 -8.01
C ASP A 134 -26.46 0.98 -9.09
N LEU A 135 -26.13 -0.31 -8.93
CA LEU A 135 -25.25 -1.05 -9.83
C LEU A 135 -25.74 -2.48 -10.04
N ASP A 136 -26.10 -2.82 -11.26
CA ASP A 136 -26.27 -4.19 -11.72
C ASP A 136 -25.07 -4.57 -12.60
N GLY A 137 -23.93 -4.77 -11.94
CA GLY A 137 -22.65 -5.05 -12.57
C GLY A 137 -22.46 -6.52 -12.91
N ARG A 138 -21.29 -6.82 -13.45
CA ARG A 138 -20.92 -8.19 -13.79
C ARG A 138 -20.62 -9.05 -12.56
N GLU A 139 -20.04 -8.47 -11.53
CA GLU A 139 -19.62 -9.13 -10.29
C GLU A 139 -20.28 -8.51 -9.05
N VAL A 140 -20.63 -7.23 -9.09
CA VAL A 140 -21.18 -6.47 -7.97
C VAL A 140 -22.63 -6.07 -8.26
N ARG A 141 -23.49 -6.23 -7.25
CA ARG A 141 -24.86 -5.70 -7.28
C ARG A 141 -25.11 -4.86 -6.05
N LEU A 142 -25.54 -3.61 -6.27
CA LEU A 142 -25.95 -2.67 -5.23
C LEU A 142 -27.26 -2.04 -5.65
N ASP A 143 -28.21 -1.92 -4.73
CA ASP A 143 -29.55 -1.37 -4.97
C ASP A 143 -29.80 -0.25 -3.98
N GLY A 144 -29.70 1.01 -4.45
CA GLY A 144 -30.00 2.21 -3.69
C GLY A 144 -29.10 2.46 -2.48
N ILE A 145 -27.87 1.91 -2.45
CA ILE A 145 -26.99 2.05 -1.29
C ILE A 145 -26.42 3.46 -1.18
N ARG A 146 -26.53 4.04 0.01
CA ARG A 146 -25.97 5.34 0.35
C ARG A 146 -25.44 5.33 1.79
N LEU A 147 -24.29 5.96 2.02
CA LEU A 147 -23.79 6.15 3.38
C LEU A 147 -24.59 7.25 4.09
N VAL A 148 -25.03 6.98 5.31
CA VAL A 148 -25.68 7.99 6.17
C VAL A 148 -24.66 9.02 6.64
N HIS A 149 -23.43 8.58 6.85
CA HIS A 149 -22.35 9.41 7.36
C HIS A 149 -21.11 9.33 6.44
N PRO A 150 -21.14 9.90 5.22
CA PRO A 150 -19.95 9.97 4.39
C PRO A 150 -18.90 10.87 5.05
N PRO A 151 -17.58 10.63 4.82
CA PRO A 151 -16.54 11.47 5.36
C PRO A 151 -16.52 12.84 4.68
N ALA A 152 -16.24 13.91 5.43
CA ALA A 152 -16.07 15.24 4.87
C ALA A 152 -14.77 15.33 4.04
N GLU A 153 -13.71 14.67 4.51
CA GLU A 153 -12.45 14.47 3.80
C GLU A 153 -12.40 13.03 3.30
N VAL A 154 -12.59 12.86 1.98
CA VAL A 154 -12.61 11.54 1.35
C VAL A 154 -11.18 10.99 1.29
N PRO A 155 -10.91 9.80 1.85
CA PRO A 155 -9.58 9.21 1.78
C PRO A 155 -9.27 8.82 0.32
N PRO A 156 -8.02 8.94 -0.14
CA PRO A 156 -7.63 8.44 -1.45
C PRO A 156 -7.83 6.93 -1.52
N VAL A 157 -8.46 6.48 -2.61
CA VAL A 157 -8.64 5.07 -2.94
C VAL A 157 -7.64 4.70 -4.03
N VAL A 158 -6.64 3.90 -3.68
CA VAL A 158 -5.58 3.48 -4.60
C VAL A 158 -5.77 2.02 -5.01
N ALA A 159 -5.40 1.70 -6.26
CA ALA A 159 -5.46 0.33 -6.76
C ALA A 159 -4.10 -0.36 -6.55
N GLY A 160 -4.07 -1.49 -5.82
CA GLY A 160 -2.89 -2.34 -5.68
C GLY A 160 -2.81 -3.34 -6.82
N VAL A 161 -2.01 -3.03 -7.86
CA VAL A 161 -1.96 -3.77 -9.12
C VAL A 161 -0.60 -3.66 -9.80
N VAL A 162 -0.22 -4.69 -10.58
CA VAL A 162 1.06 -4.74 -11.29
C VAL A 162 0.94 -5.17 -12.76
N ARG A 163 -0.20 -5.76 -13.16
CA ARG A 163 -0.38 -6.26 -14.54
C ARG A 163 -0.90 -5.16 -15.47
N PRO A 164 -0.53 -5.15 -16.78
CA PRO A 164 -0.84 -4.04 -17.69
C PRO A 164 -2.29 -3.60 -17.71
N ARG A 165 -3.24 -4.53 -17.90
CA ARG A 165 -4.69 -4.20 -17.91
C ARG A 165 -5.19 -3.63 -16.57
N SER A 166 -4.63 -4.10 -15.46
CA SER A 166 -4.99 -3.60 -14.13
C SER A 166 -4.36 -2.23 -13.85
N LEU A 167 -3.19 -1.94 -14.43
CA LEU A 167 -2.57 -0.61 -14.37
C LEU A 167 -3.38 0.42 -15.18
N GLU A 168 -3.83 0.06 -16.39
CA GLU A 168 -4.77 0.90 -17.16
C GLU A 168 -6.08 1.12 -16.40
N LEU A 169 -6.62 0.07 -15.77
CA LEU A 169 -7.81 0.19 -14.91
C LEU A 169 -7.55 1.15 -13.75
N SER A 170 -6.42 1.03 -13.06
CA SER A 170 -6.05 1.94 -11.97
C SER A 170 -6.10 3.40 -12.42
N GLY A 171 -5.50 3.71 -13.57
CA GLY A 171 -5.53 5.06 -14.13
C GLY A 171 -6.94 5.60 -14.42
N ARG A 172 -7.89 4.70 -14.71
CA ARG A 172 -9.28 5.07 -15.02
C ARG A 172 -10.14 5.31 -13.79
N VAL A 173 -9.96 4.50 -12.73
CA VAL A 173 -10.94 4.45 -11.64
C VAL A 173 -10.40 4.81 -10.25
N ALA A 174 -9.08 4.85 -10.05
CA ALA A 174 -8.45 5.07 -8.75
C ALA A 174 -7.83 6.47 -8.63
N ASP A 175 -7.55 6.90 -7.39
CA ASP A 175 -6.83 8.14 -7.09
C ASP A 175 -5.31 7.95 -7.15
N GLY A 176 -4.84 6.71 -7.22
CA GLY A 176 -3.43 6.34 -7.31
C GLY A 176 -3.23 4.85 -7.53
N THR A 177 -1.97 4.47 -7.71
CA THR A 177 -1.56 3.07 -7.89
C THR A 177 -0.57 2.68 -6.79
N LEU A 178 -0.80 1.52 -6.18
CA LEU A 178 0.13 0.89 -5.26
C LEU A 178 0.83 -0.26 -5.99
N ILE A 179 2.15 -0.21 -6.03
CA ILE A 179 3.02 -1.17 -6.68
C ILE A 179 3.69 -2.05 -5.61
N ALA A 180 3.59 -3.35 -5.80
CA ALA A 180 4.22 -4.32 -4.91
C ALA A 180 5.75 -4.25 -5.00
N GLU A 181 6.42 -4.91 -4.08
CA GLU A 181 7.87 -4.98 -3.96
C GLU A 181 8.54 -5.45 -5.27
N GLY A 182 9.82 -5.21 -5.38
CA GLY A 182 10.65 -5.68 -6.50
C GLY A 182 10.65 -4.82 -7.75
N HIS A 183 9.87 -3.74 -7.78
CA HIS A 183 9.84 -2.79 -8.89
C HIS A 183 10.83 -1.64 -8.65
N GLY A 184 11.73 -1.44 -9.61
CA GLY A 184 12.72 -0.37 -9.59
C GLY A 184 12.33 0.85 -10.41
N PRO A 185 13.18 1.89 -10.47
CA PRO A 185 12.93 3.12 -11.20
C PRO A 185 12.53 2.90 -12.66
N GLY A 186 13.16 1.98 -13.37
CA GLY A 186 12.83 1.65 -14.76
C GLY A 186 11.43 1.04 -14.97
N ASP A 187 10.90 0.34 -13.95
CA ASP A 187 9.54 -0.19 -14.00
C ASP A 187 8.49 0.93 -13.87
N LEU A 188 8.81 1.98 -13.08
CA LEU A 188 7.85 3.05 -12.80
C LEU A 188 7.49 3.88 -14.03
N ASP A 189 8.40 4.04 -14.98
CA ASP A 189 8.10 4.70 -16.26
C ASP A 189 7.02 3.93 -17.03
N ARG A 190 7.11 2.60 -17.06
CA ARG A 190 6.09 1.74 -17.66
C ARG A 190 4.76 1.81 -16.89
N VAL A 191 4.80 1.81 -15.57
CA VAL A 191 3.60 1.97 -14.73
C VAL A 191 2.89 3.26 -15.05
N ARG A 192 3.62 4.38 -15.08
CA ARG A 192 3.08 5.71 -15.41
C ARG A 192 2.50 5.77 -16.82
N ALA A 193 3.18 5.17 -17.80
CA ALA A 193 2.67 5.12 -19.17
C ALA A 193 1.34 4.37 -19.25
N LEU A 194 1.22 3.21 -18.58
CA LEU A 194 -0.01 2.40 -18.58
C LEU A 194 -1.15 3.06 -17.79
N THR A 195 -0.88 3.66 -16.64
CA THR A 195 -1.90 4.41 -15.90
C THR A 195 -2.38 5.63 -16.69
N ALA A 196 -1.47 6.34 -17.38
CA ALA A 196 -1.83 7.45 -18.26
C ALA A 196 -2.71 7.01 -19.43
N GLN A 197 -2.45 5.84 -20.05
CA GLN A 197 -3.32 5.24 -21.06
C GLN A 197 -4.72 4.96 -20.51
N GLY A 198 -4.82 4.60 -19.24
CA GLY A 198 -6.09 4.46 -18.53
C GLY A 198 -6.82 5.77 -18.24
N GLY A 199 -6.16 6.92 -18.39
CA GLY A 199 -6.73 8.24 -18.12
C GLY A 199 -6.28 8.88 -16.80
N ALA A 200 -5.21 8.38 -16.18
CA ALA A 200 -4.64 8.98 -14.98
C ALA A 200 -4.25 10.45 -15.22
N GLY A 201 -4.76 11.34 -14.37
CA GLY A 201 -4.40 12.76 -14.36
C GLY A 201 -3.11 13.03 -13.57
N PRO A 202 -2.71 14.31 -13.47
CA PRO A 202 -1.49 14.71 -12.77
C PRO A 202 -1.51 14.42 -11.26
N ASP A 203 -2.69 14.32 -10.68
CA ASP A 203 -2.87 14.03 -9.24
C ASP A 203 -2.85 12.53 -8.91
N HIS A 204 -2.72 11.66 -9.92
CA HIS A 204 -2.65 10.22 -9.72
C HIS A 204 -1.30 9.84 -9.09
N THR A 205 -1.32 9.38 -7.84
CA THR A 205 -0.11 9.12 -7.06
C THR A 205 0.41 7.68 -7.25
N LEU A 206 1.74 7.51 -7.16
CA LEU A 206 2.35 6.19 -7.08
C LEU A 206 2.88 5.94 -5.67
N THR A 207 2.42 4.86 -5.05
CA THR A 207 2.98 4.29 -3.83
C THR A 207 3.75 3.03 -4.21
N VAL A 208 5.01 2.93 -3.80
CA VAL A 208 5.89 1.81 -4.13
C VAL A 208 6.29 1.09 -2.86
N PHE A 209 5.97 -0.19 -2.77
CA PHE A 209 6.50 -1.06 -1.73
C PHE A 209 7.85 -1.59 -2.16
N SER A 210 8.79 -1.65 -1.23
CA SER A 210 10.12 -2.20 -1.49
C SER A 210 10.60 -3.00 -0.29
N PHE A 211 11.17 -4.18 -0.53
CA PHE A 211 11.99 -4.83 0.49
C PHE A 211 13.11 -3.90 0.89
N ALA A 212 13.36 -3.80 2.19
CA ALA A 212 14.43 -2.99 2.73
C ALA A 212 15.29 -3.82 3.69
N CYS A 213 16.62 -3.73 3.52
CA CYS A 213 17.58 -4.27 4.45
C CYS A 213 18.78 -3.34 4.53
N VAL A 214 18.96 -2.70 5.69
CA VAL A 214 20.00 -1.67 5.89
C VAL A 214 21.05 -2.19 6.86
N GLY A 215 22.30 -2.21 6.41
CA GLY A 215 23.45 -2.67 7.19
C GLY A 215 24.77 -2.36 6.48
N ASP A 216 25.87 -2.35 7.25
CA ASP A 216 27.20 -2.02 6.73
C ASP A 216 27.94 -3.25 6.16
N ASP A 217 27.47 -4.47 6.42
CA ASP A 217 28.00 -5.71 5.84
C ASP A 217 27.18 -6.13 4.61
N PRO A 218 27.72 -5.96 3.38
CA PRO A 218 26.99 -6.29 2.15
C PRO A 218 26.62 -7.78 2.05
N ASP A 219 27.42 -8.67 2.60
CA ASP A 219 27.18 -10.11 2.56
C ASP A 219 26.02 -10.50 3.49
N GLU A 220 25.90 -9.84 4.65
CA GLU A 220 24.78 -10.03 5.56
C GLU A 220 23.48 -9.48 4.95
N VAL A 221 23.52 -8.28 4.38
CA VAL A 221 22.38 -7.66 3.68
C VAL A 221 21.90 -8.57 2.55
N SER A 222 22.82 -9.08 1.73
CA SER A 222 22.49 -9.98 0.61
C SER A 222 21.88 -11.29 1.11
N ARG A 223 22.45 -11.92 2.13
CA ARG A 223 21.90 -13.17 2.73
C ARG A 223 20.52 -12.96 3.31
N THR A 224 20.26 -11.82 3.95
CA THR A 224 18.95 -11.48 4.55
C THR A 224 17.89 -11.25 3.48
N LEU A 225 18.22 -10.59 2.39
CA LEU A 225 17.30 -10.32 1.28
C LEU A 225 17.01 -11.54 0.40
N HIS A 226 17.97 -12.46 0.27
CA HIS A 226 17.92 -13.56 -0.68
C HIS A 226 16.58 -14.34 -0.71
N PRO A 227 16.03 -14.84 0.41
CA PRO A 227 14.78 -15.61 0.39
C PRO A 227 13.57 -14.78 -0.06
N HIS A 228 13.58 -13.47 0.19
CA HIS A 228 12.51 -12.56 -0.20
C HIS A 228 12.58 -12.22 -1.70
N THR A 229 13.78 -11.93 -2.21
CA THR A 229 13.98 -11.57 -3.61
C THR A 229 13.85 -12.77 -4.54
N GLU A 230 14.26 -13.97 -4.14
CA GLU A 230 14.08 -15.19 -4.92
C GLU A 230 12.60 -15.50 -5.14
N GLY A 231 11.80 -15.60 -4.07
CA GLY A 231 10.37 -15.87 -4.17
C GLY A 231 9.61 -14.80 -4.92
N HIS A 232 9.98 -13.53 -4.72
CA HIS A 232 9.32 -12.41 -5.37
C HIS A 232 9.70 -12.27 -6.85
N GLY A 233 10.95 -12.56 -7.21
CA GLY A 233 11.41 -12.65 -8.60
C GLY A 233 10.62 -13.69 -9.39
N ALA A 234 10.43 -14.88 -8.81
CA ALA A 234 9.60 -15.94 -9.40
C ALA A 234 8.16 -15.48 -9.62
N TRP A 235 7.55 -14.76 -8.66
CA TRP A 235 6.20 -14.21 -8.79
C TRP A 235 6.10 -13.12 -9.85
N LEU A 236 7.13 -12.26 -9.97
CA LEU A 236 7.20 -11.22 -11.02
C LEU A 236 7.55 -11.80 -12.39
N GLY A 237 8.10 -13.02 -12.46
CA GLY A 237 8.59 -13.65 -13.68
C GLY A 237 9.88 -13.02 -14.19
N ARG A 238 10.77 -12.62 -13.27
CA ARG A 238 12.10 -12.04 -13.55
C ARG A 238 13.18 -12.71 -12.69
N PRO A 239 14.45 -12.66 -13.12
CA PRO A 239 15.59 -13.12 -12.31
C PRO A 239 15.64 -12.39 -10.96
N GLN A 240 16.16 -13.06 -9.94
CA GLN A 240 16.28 -12.53 -8.59
C GLN A 240 17.08 -11.23 -8.53
N GLU A 241 18.15 -11.13 -9.31
CA GLU A 241 19.05 -9.98 -9.41
C GLU A 241 18.39 -8.74 -10.02
N GLU A 242 17.26 -8.90 -10.68
CA GLU A 242 16.45 -7.80 -11.21
C GLU A 242 15.36 -7.32 -10.24
N VAL A 243 15.24 -7.95 -9.07
CA VAL A 243 14.31 -7.54 -8.02
C VAL A 243 14.91 -6.33 -7.29
N PHE A 244 14.30 -5.16 -7.49
CA PHE A 244 14.79 -3.94 -6.86
C PHE A 244 14.51 -3.95 -5.35
N THR A 245 15.50 -3.49 -4.57
CA THR A 245 15.41 -3.38 -3.11
C THR A 245 15.98 -2.04 -2.63
N VAL A 246 15.51 -1.56 -1.49
CA VAL A 246 16.10 -0.44 -0.76
C VAL A 246 17.09 -1.02 0.25
N SER A 247 18.38 -1.12 -0.12
CA SER A 247 19.33 -1.90 0.65
C SER A 247 20.76 -1.36 0.64
N GLY A 248 21.62 -1.96 1.47
CA GLY A 248 23.00 -1.58 1.69
C GLY A 248 23.16 -0.68 2.92
N SER A 249 24.21 0.14 2.95
CA SER A 249 24.37 1.16 3.99
C SER A 249 23.17 2.13 4.00
N ALA A 250 22.97 2.84 5.09
CA ALA A 250 21.88 3.83 5.19
C ALA A 250 21.93 4.88 4.06
N ARG A 251 23.13 5.24 3.61
CA ARG A 251 23.33 6.19 2.49
C ARG A 251 22.90 5.59 1.16
N GLU A 252 23.22 4.32 0.88
CA GLU A 252 22.82 3.63 -0.33
C GLU A 252 21.30 3.45 -0.36
N ALA A 253 20.70 3.00 0.75
CA ALA A 253 19.27 2.89 0.90
C ALA A 253 18.54 4.23 0.66
N ALA A 254 19.06 5.34 1.20
CA ALA A 254 18.55 6.67 0.92
C ALA A 254 18.70 7.06 -0.57
N GLY A 255 19.77 6.64 -1.23
CA GLY A 255 19.98 6.80 -2.66
C GLY A 255 18.92 6.04 -3.47
N ASN A 256 18.67 4.77 -3.16
CA ASN A 256 17.64 3.95 -3.80
C ASN A 256 16.24 4.59 -3.69
N ILE A 257 15.90 5.14 -2.53
CA ILE A 257 14.66 5.90 -2.32
C ILE A 257 14.62 7.15 -3.21
N GLY A 258 15.74 7.88 -3.28
CA GLY A 258 15.89 9.04 -4.14
C GLY A 258 15.66 8.73 -5.63
N ASP A 259 16.11 7.57 -6.09
CA ASP A 259 15.93 7.13 -7.47
C ASP A 259 14.47 6.73 -7.75
N LEU A 260 13.79 6.04 -6.84
CA LEU A 260 12.34 5.80 -6.93
C LEU A 260 11.56 7.11 -6.97
N ALA A 261 11.93 8.08 -6.12
CA ALA A 261 11.27 9.39 -6.09
C ALA A 261 11.46 10.17 -7.40
N LYS A 262 12.65 10.16 -8.00
CA LYS A 262 12.92 10.76 -9.33
C LYS A 262 12.09 10.10 -10.43
N ALA A 263 11.87 8.78 -10.33
CA ALA A 263 11.03 8.03 -11.24
C ALA A 263 9.52 8.24 -11.02
N GLY A 264 9.13 9.03 -10.00
CA GLY A 264 7.75 9.46 -9.78
C GLY A 264 7.03 8.80 -8.60
N ALA A 265 7.73 8.06 -7.74
CA ALA A 265 7.13 7.57 -6.50
C ALA A 265 6.80 8.76 -5.57
N ALA A 266 5.53 8.91 -5.22
CA ALA A 266 5.06 9.88 -4.23
C ALA A 266 5.26 9.37 -2.81
N THR A 267 5.18 8.05 -2.63
CA THR A 267 5.42 7.36 -1.35
C THR A 267 6.27 6.12 -1.61
N VAL A 268 7.33 5.94 -0.83
CA VAL A 268 8.10 4.69 -0.77
C VAL A 268 7.84 4.03 0.58
N VAL A 269 7.37 2.80 0.55
CA VAL A 269 7.04 2.01 1.75
C VAL A 269 8.07 0.92 1.93
N LEU A 270 8.75 0.94 3.06
CA LEU A 270 9.80 -0.01 3.40
C LEU A 270 9.19 -1.24 4.05
N ARG A 271 9.24 -2.39 3.37
CA ARG A 271 9.07 -3.69 4.00
C ARG A 271 10.42 -4.14 4.52
N VAL A 272 10.69 -3.77 5.75
CA VAL A 272 11.99 -4.03 6.37
C VAL A 272 12.11 -5.51 6.72
N VAL A 273 13.15 -6.16 6.19
CA VAL A 273 13.50 -7.55 6.48
C VAL A 273 14.75 -7.62 7.37
N GLY A 274 14.84 -8.67 8.17
CA GLY A 274 15.93 -8.82 9.13
C GLY A 274 15.64 -8.17 10.50
N PRO A 275 16.65 -8.09 11.37
CA PRO A 275 16.47 -7.61 12.74
C PRO A 275 16.26 -6.10 12.82
N GLU A 276 15.70 -5.65 13.96
CA GLU A 276 15.56 -4.24 14.33
C GLU A 276 14.92 -3.34 13.25
N PRO A 277 13.69 -3.65 12.77
CA PRO A 277 13.10 -2.94 11.64
C PRO A 277 12.96 -1.43 11.87
N LEU A 278 12.71 -0.99 13.09
CA LEU A 278 12.64 0.43 13.42
C LEU A 278 14.01 1.08 13.53
N GLY A 279 15.06 0.33 13.89
CA GLY A 279 16.45 0.80 13.85
C GLY A 279 16.90 1.05 12.40
N GLN A 280 16.59 0.15 11.49
CA GLN A 280 16.86 0.34 10.05
C GLN A 280 16.08 1.53 9.48
N LEU A 281 14.79 1.68 9.83
CA LEU A 281 13.99 2.85 9.45
C LEU A 281 14.62 4.15 9.94
N ALA A 282 15.05 4.20 11.20
CA ALA A 282 15.70 5.38 11.79
C ALA A 282 16.98 5.77 11.01
N ALA A 283 17.84 4.80 10.70
CA ALA A 283 19.05 5.03 9.91
C ALA A 283 18.76 5.59 8.52
N VAL A 284 17.72 5.08 7.84
CA VAL A 284 17.28 5.62 6.54
C VAL A 284 16.76 7.05 6.67
N LEU A 285 15.91 7.33 7.66
CA LEU A 285 15.35 8.67 7.86
C LEU A 285 16.45 9.69 8.18
N GLU A 286 17.43 9.33 9.00
CA GLU A 286 18.60 10.15 9.28
C GLU A 286 19.43 10.43 8.01
N ALA A 287 19.71 9.41 7.20
CA ALA A 287 20.43 9.56 5.93
C ALA A 287 19.69 10.43 4.92
N LEU A 288 18.36 10.48 4.99
CA LEU A 288 17.52 11.40 4.20
C LEU A 288 17.44 12.82 4.78
N GLY A 289 18.13 13.10 5.92
CA GLY A 289 18.08 14.37 6.62
C GLY A 289 16.74 14.63 7.34
N ARG A 290 16.02 13.56 7.68
CA ARG A 290 14.76 13.58 8.43
C ARG A 290 15.05 13.11 9.85
N THR A 291 15.36 14.01 10.74
CA THR A 291 15.41 13.70 12.19
C THR A 291 14.01 13.82 12.76
N GLY A 292 13.54 12.83 13.46
CA GLY A 292 12.31 12.90 14.23
C GLY A 292 12.39 14.14 15.14
N SER A 293 11.37 14.99 15.08
CA SER A 293 11.26 16.12 16.00
C SER A 293 11.08 15.54 17.42
N GLY A 294 12.19 15.43 18.12
CA GLY A 294 12.19 15.21 19.56
C GLY A 294 11.54 16.42 20.23
N HIS A 295 10.33 16.27 20.64
CA HIS A 295 9.68 17.05 21.70
C HIS A 295 8.68 16.16 22.42
#